data_8712b83fad2052eb22ae1d5e64e23485
#
_entry.id   8712b83fad2052eb22ae1d5e64e23485
#
_cell.length_a   1.000
_cell.length_b   1.000
_cell.length_c   1.000
_cell.angle_alpha   90.00
_cell.angle_beta   90.00
_cell.angle_gamma   90.00
#
_symmetry.space_group_name_H-M   'P 1'
#
loop_
_entity.id
_entity.type
_entity.pdbx_description
1 polymer ?
#
loop_
_entity_poly.entity_id
_entity_poly.type
_entity_poly.pdbx_seq_one_letter_code
_entity_poly.pdbx_strand_id
1 'polypeptide(L)'
;HKHVLEDLPSQRDAQRRAIERGSLLSCQIKNAAMESLQALPDGNALCHGDLNVQNVILSPRGPVVIDWDNACKGNPLADVARVMLLMRMGKYHSRSREEREAVERLTEEYRRAYAERYLELRPGTMEELQAWTFPLAAARVAENISEEQEALLAVVAAALPSKSASRSLPPQD
;
A
#
# COMPACT_ATOMS: atom_id res chain seq x y z
N HIS A 1 12.89 6.81 -23.99
CA HIS A 1 12.24 6.61 -22.66
C HIS A 1 10.73 6.28 -22.72
N LYS A 2 9.96 6.69 -23.74
CA LYS A 2 8.52 6.35 -23.85
C LYS A 2 8.28 4.86 -24.04
N HIS A 3 9.09 4.15 -24.80
CA HIS A 3 8.91 2.71 -25.07
C HIS A 3 9.10 1.82 -23.85
N VAL A 4 9.94 2.22 -22.89
CA VAL A 4 10.19 1.43 -21.67
C VAL A 4 8.95 1.33 -20.78
N LEU A 5 8.09 2.35 -20.76
CA LEU A 5 6.86 2.33 -19.93
C LEU A 5 5.77 1.43 -20.53
N GLU A 6 5.79 1.18 -21.84
CA GLU A 6 4.80 0.32 -22.51
C GLU A 6 5.03 -1.17 -22.19
N ASP A 7 6.30 -1.55 -21.95
CA ASP A 7 6.70 -2.92 -21.65
C ASP A 7 6.62 -3.28 -20.16
N LEU A 8 6.38 -2.30 -19.28
CA LEU A 8 6.27 -2.56 -17.84
C LEU A 8 4.96 -3.27 -17.47
N PRO A 9 5.01 -4.20 -16.50
CA PRO A 9 3.80 -4.85 -15.99
C PRO A 9 2.83 -3.84 -15.37
N SER A 10 1.52 -4.13 -15.47
CA SER A 10 0.49 -3.33 -14.83
C SER A 10 0.53 -3.52 -13.31
N GLN A 11 0.63 -2.42 -12.56
CA GLN A 11 0.53 -2.40 -11.10
C GLN A 11 -0.80 -3.00 -10.64
N ARG A 12 -1.92 -2.60 -11.25
CA ARG A 12 -3.26 -3.09 -10.91
C ARG A 12 -3.38 -4.59 -11.13
N ASP A 13 -2.88 -5.11 -12.26
CA ASP A 13 -2.92 -6.54 -12.53
C ASP A 13 -2.05 -7.35 -11.58
N ALA A 14 -0.91 -6.81 -11.17
CA ALA A 14 -0.06 -7.45 -10.18
C ALA A 14 -0.76 -7.54 -8.81
N GLN A 15 -1.40 -6.45 -8.37
CA GLN A 15 -2.18 -6.41 -7.12
C GLN A 15 -3.38 -7.36 -7.17
N ARG A 16 -4.13 -7.37 -8.29
CA ARG A 16 -5.25 -8.29 -8.49
C ARG A 16 -4.81 -9.75 -8.34
N ARG A 17 -3.77 -10.16 -9.08
CA ARG A 17 -3.23 -11.52 -8.99
C ARG A 17 -2.74 -11.87 -7.58
N ALA A 18 -2.17 -10.91 -6.86
CA ALA A 18 -1.73 -11.10 -5.48
C ALA A 18 -2.93 -11.35 -4.54
N ILE A 19 -3.98 -10.53 -4.62
CA ILE A 19 -5.21 -10.72 -3.82
C ILE A 19 -5.84 -12.09 -4.10
N GLU A 20 -5.95 -12.50 -5.36
CA GLU A 20 -6.48 -13.80 -5.77
C GLU A 20 -5.73 -14.97 -5.13
N ARG A 21 -4.39 -14.88 -5.08
CA ARG A 21 -3.51 -15.92 -4.52
C ARG A 21 -3.44 -15.95 -3.01
N GLY A 22 -3.83 -14.88 -2.32
CA GLY A 22 -3.72 -14.75 -0.86
C GLY A 22 -4.47 -15.86 -0.11
N SER A 23 -3.78 -16.91 0.32
CA SER A 23 -4.37 -18.09 0.96
C SER A 23 -4.96 -17.81 2.34
N LEU A 24 -4.47 -16.79 3.03
CA LEU A 24 -4.94 -16.36 4.36
C LEU A 24 -6.18 -15.47 4.32
N LEU A 25 -6.59 -15.01 3.13
CA LEU A 25 -7.75 -14.15 2.96
C LEU A 25 -8.99 -14.98 2.67
N SER A 26 -10.08 -14.71 3.40
CA SER A 26 -11.39 -15.28 3.07
C SER A 26 -11.89 -14.79 1.72
N CYS A 27 -12.79 -15.53 1.07
CA CYS A 27 -13.41 -15.10 -0.18
C CYS A 27 -14.09 -13.73 -0.05
N GLN A 28 -14.72 -13.47 1.10
CA GLN A 28 -15.36 -12.16 1.36
C GLN A 28 -14.35 -11.02 1.35
N ILE A 29 -13.19 -11.20 1.99
CA ILE A 29 -12.12 -10.19 2.03
C ILE A 29 -11.54 -9.98 0.63
N LYS A 30 -11.28 -11.06 -0.11
CA LYS A 30 -10.78 -10.97 -1.50
C LYS A 30 -11.74 -10.17 -2.38
N ASN A 31 -13.04 -10.49 -2.34
CA ASN A 31 -14.03 -9.77 -3.12
C ASN A 31 -14.07 -8.28 -2.77
N ALA A 32 -14.12 -7.94 -1.47
CA ALA A 32 -14.11 -6.56 -1.02
C ALA A 32 -12.82 -5.81 -1.46
N ALA A 33 -11.66 -6.47 -1.37
CA ALA A 33 -10.39 -5.89 -1.80
C ALA A 33 -10.35 -5.68 -3.33
N MET A 34 -10.91 -6.60 -4.10
CA MET A 34 -11.02 -6.50 -5.56
C MET A 34 -11.98 -5.37 -5.97
N GLU A 35 -13.13 -5.26 -5.32
CA GLU A 35 -14.08 -4.15 -5.54
C GLU A 35 -13.42 -2.80 -5.22
N SER A 36 -12.73 -2.71 -4.07
CA SER A 36 -11.99 -1.52 -3.70
C SER A 36 -10.91 -1.17 -4.72
N LEU A 37 -10.11 -2.15 -5.16
CA LEU A 37 -9.07 -1.96 -6.17
C LEU A 37 -9.63 -1.47 -7.51
N GLN A 38 -10.79 -1.99 -7.93
CA GLN A 38 -11.44 -1.59 -9.17
C GLN A 38 -12.01 -0.18 -9.13
N ALA A 39 -12.48 0.27 -7.96
CA ALA A 39 -13.01 1.62 -7.77
C ALA A 39 -11.93 2.71 -7.78
N LEU A 40 -10.67 2.37 -7.53
CA LEU A 40 -9.57 3.32 -7.51
C LEU A 40 -9.12 3.70 -8.92
N PRO A 41 -8.61 4.94 -9.13
CA PRO A 41 -8.12 5.37 -10.43
C PRO A 41 -6.90 4.55 -10.87
N ASP A 42 -6.84 4.18 -12.14
CA ASP A 42 -5.63 3.61 -12.74
C ASP A 42 -4.61 4.70 -13.07
N GLY A 43 -3.41 4.32 -13.54
CA GLY A 43 -2.37 5.27 -13.88
C GLY A 43 -1.36 4.72 -14.89
N ASN A 44 -0.58 5.63 -15.45
CA ASN A 44 0.45 5.32 -16.44
C ASN A 44 1.84 5.83 -16.03
N ALA A 45 2.06 6.10 -14.73
CA ALA A 45 3.35 6.51 -14.23
C ALA A 45 4.26 5.30 -13.99
N LEU A 46 5.58 5.54 -14.04
CA LEU A 46 6.57 4.61 -13.52
C LEU A 46 6.44 4.58 -12.01
N CYS A 47 6.16 3.42 -11.48
CA CYS A 47 6.11 3.10 -10.06
C CYS A 47 7.26 2.15 -9.71
N HIS A 48 7.83 2.31 -8.54
CA HIS A 48 8.92 1.44 -8.07
C HIS A 48 8.40 0.05 -7.66
N GLY A 49 7.21 0.02 -7.07
CA GLY A 49 6.55 -1.21 -6.64
C GLY A 49 7.04 -1.78 -5.31
N ASP A 50 8.24 -1.40 -4.83
CA ASP A 50 8.79 -1.85 -3.54
C ASP A 50 9.77 -0.83 -2.92
N LEU A 51 9.48 0.47 -3.05
CA LEU A 51 10.33 1.50 -2.46
C LEU A 51 10.28 1.43 -0.93
N ASN A 52 11.44 1.32 -0.32
CA ASN A 52 11.67 1.38 1.12
C ASN A 52 13.03 2.01 1.41
N VAL A 53 13.35 2.23 2.69
CA VAL A 53 14.59 2.92 3.09
C VAL A 53 15.87 2.18 2.69
N GLN A 54 15.82 0.85 2.51
CA GLN A 54 16.97 0.04 2.10
C GLN A 54 17.27 0.19 0.60
N ASN A 55 16.26 0.62 -0.18
CA ASN A 55 16.37 0.85 -1.61
C ASN A 55 16.75 2.31 -1.94
N VAL A 56 17.28 3.06 -0.96
CA VAL A 56 17.78 4.42 -1.14
C VAL A 56 19.22 4.52 -0.66
N ILE A 57 20.14 4.77 -1.57
CA ILE A 57 21.57 4.98 -1.26
C ILE A 57 21.86 6.48 -1.21
N LEU A 58 22.49 6.94 -0.15
CA LEU A 58 22.99 8.31 -0.07
C LEU A 58 24.34 8.41 -0.79
N SER A 59 24.38 9.15 -1.88
CA SER A 59 25.60 9.40 -2.64
C SER A 59 26.05 10.86 -2.50
N PRO A 60 27.31 11.22 -2.86
CA PRO A 60 27.77 12.60 -2.89
C PRO A 60 26.95 13.53 -3.83
N ARG A 61 26.18 12.94 -4.75
CA ARG A 61 25.30 13.66 -5.69
C ARG A 61 23.83 13.71 -5.21
N GLY A 62 23.54 13.21 -4.02
CA GLY A 62 22.20 13.08 -3.45
C GLY A 62 21.70 11.63 -3.38
N PRO A 63 20.47 11.43 -2.95
CA PRO A 63 19.87 10.09 -2.83
C PRO A 63 19.69 9.44 -4.20
N VAL A 64 19.96 8.14 -4.27
CA VAL A 64 19.77 7.30 -5.47
C VAL A 64 18.86 6.15 -5.10
N VAL A 65 17.77 6.01 -5.83
CA VAL A 65 16.84 4.88 -5.70
C VAL A 65 17.36 3.72 -6.53
N ILE A 66 17.42 2.54 -5.91
CA ILE A 66 17.93 1.29 -6.49
C ILE A 66 16.86 0.20 -6.38
N ASP A 67 17.14 -0.99 -6.92
CA ASP A 67 16.30 -2.19 -6.84
C ASP A 67 14.91 -2.00 -7.50
N TRP A 68 14.94 -1.75 -8.80
CA TRP A 68 13.77 -1.54 -9.65
C TRP A 68 13.16 -2.85 -10.19
N ASP A 69 13.45 -4.00 -9.59
CA ASP A 69 12.99 -5.31 -10.07
C ASP A 69 11.46 -5.44 -10.03
N ASN A 70 10.80 -4.69 -9.15
CA ASN A 70 9.34 -4.61 -9.04
C ASN A 70 8.74 -3.43 -9.84
N ALA A 71 9.52 -2.78 -10.69
CA ALA A 71 9.05 -1.64 -11.45
C ALA A 71 7.81 -1.99 -12.27
N CYS A 72 6.83 -1.10 -12.24
CA CYS A 72 5.55 -1.30 -12.89
C CYS A 72 4.96 0.02 -13.39
N LYS A 73 3.97 -0.09 -14.24
CA LYS A 73 3.16 1.04 -14.71
C LYS A 73 1.89 1.11 -13.89
N GLY A 74 1.61 2.25 -13.26
CA GLY A 74 0.44 2.37 -12.39
C GLY A 74 0.15 3.77 -11.88
N ASN A 75 -0.63 3.82 -10.81
CA ASN A 75 -0.98 5.04 -10.12
C ASN A 75 0.10 5.40 -9.09
N PRO A 76 0.68 6.61 -9.14
CA PRO A 76 1.71 7.02 -8.20
C PRO A 76 1.27 7.02 -6.73
N LEU A 77 -0.01 7.31 -6.45
CA LEU A 77 -0.52 7.28 -5.07
C LEU A 77 -0.54 5.85 -4.50
N ALA A 78 -0.76 4.83 -5.34
CA ALA A 78 -0.63 3.44 -4.93
C ALA A 78 0.81 3.10 -4.53
N ASP A 79 1.80 3.63 -5.26
CA ASP A 79 3.22 3.42 -4.94
C ASP A 79 3.59 4.08 -3.59
N VAL A 80 3.15 5.32 -3.38
CA VAL A 80 3.33 6.02 -2.10
C VAL A 80 2.63 5.30 -0.94
N ALA A 81 1.38 4.85 -1.13
CA ALA A 81 0.64 4.10 -0.12
C ALA A 81 1.33 2.77 0.23
N ARG A 82 1.95 2.11 -0.76
CA ARG A 82 2.76 0.91 -0.50
C ARG A 82 3.99 1.23 0.36
N VAL A 83 4.69 2.32 0.09
CA VAL A 83 5.81 2.77 0.95
C VAL A 83 5.35 2.97 2.39
N MET A 84 4.22 3.66 2.58
CA MET A 84 3.64 3.89 3.91
C MET A 84 3.25 2.58 4.60
N LEU A 85 2.72 1.62 3.86
CA LEU A 85 2.39 0.30 4.40
C LEU A 85 3.65 -0.46 4.81
N LEU A 86 4.69 -0.49 3.98
CA LEU A 86 5.97 -1.13 4.28
C LEU A 86 6.64 -0.54 5.52
N MET A 87 6.63 0.78 5.67
CA MET A 87 7.13 1.44 6.87
C MET A 87 6.40 0.98 8.13
N ARG A 88 5.08 0.76 8.04
CA ARG A 88 4.28 0.26 9.17
C ARG A 88 4.59 -1.20 9.51
N MET A 89 4.98 -2.00 8.52
CA MET A 89 5.32 -3.41 8.70
C MET A 89 6.75 -3.62 9.21
N GLY A 90 7.62 -2.60 9.15
CA GLY A 90 9.00 -2.67 9.60
C GLY A 90 9.08 -3.11 11.06
N LYS A 91 9.70 -4.28 11.30
CA LYS A 91 10.01 -4.73 12.66
C LYS A 91 11.36 -4.17 13.07
N TYR A 92 11.32 -3.29 14.05
CA TYR A 92 12.52 -2.81 14.70
C TYR A 92 12.86 -3.71 15.88
N HIS A 93 14.08 -4.22 15.90
CA HIS A 93 14.57 -5.03 17.01
C HIS A 93 14.80 -4.12 18.23
N SER A 94 13.73 -3.79 18.93
CA SER A 94 13.80 -3.02 20.16
C SER A 94 13.90 -3.95 21.37
N ARG A 95 14.76 -3.60 22.33
CA ARG A 95 15.03 -4.40 23.52
C ARG A 95 14.04 -4.11 24.66
N SER A 96 13.48 -2.90 24.70
CA SER A 96 12.52 -2.48 25.72
C SER A 96 11.18 -2.04 25.14
N ARG A 97 10.18 -1.90 26.01
CA ARG A 97 8.86 -1.37 25.65
C ARG A 97 8.94 0.10 25.23
N GLU A 98 9.71 0.88 25.98
CA GLU A 98 9.92 2.31 25.72
C GLU A 98 10.57 2.55 24.36
N GLU A 99 11.57 1.72 24.01
CA GLU A 99 12.20 1.77 22.69
C GLU A 99 11.19 1.48 21.57
N ARG A 100 10.32 0.46 21.74
CA ARG A 100 9.29 0.15 20.75
C ARG A 100 8.33 1.30 20.55
N GLU A 101 7.80 1.87 21.63
CA GLU A 101 6.88 3.00 21.59
C GLU A 101 7.53 4.24 20.95
N ALA A 102 8.82 4.48 21.21
CA ALA A 102 9.55 5.57 20.56
C ALA A 102 9.71 5.35 19.05
N VAL A 103 10.07 4.14 18.64
CA VAL A 103 10.20 3.78 17.23
C VAL A 103 8.86 3.86 16.51
N GLU A 104 7.77 3.40 17.11
CA GLU A 104 6.43 3.50 16.54
C GLU A 104 6.01 4.95 16.31
N ARG A 105 6.26 5.83 17.29
CA ARG A 105 6.00 7.28 17.15
C ARG A 105 6.81 7.89 16.00
N LEU A 106 8.13 7.63 15.97
CA LEU A 106 9.01 8.14 14.91
C LEU A 106 8.58 7.62 13.52
N THR A 107 8.20 6.36 13.44
CA THR A 107 7.73 5.77 12.19
C THR A 107 6.45 6.44 11.70
N GLU A 108 5.51 6.73 12.61
CA GLU A 108 4.26 7.41 12.26
C GLU A 108 4.50 8.86 11.83
N GLU A 109 5.37 9.58 12.54
CA GLU A 109 5.79 10.94 12.15
C GLU A 109 6.45 10.95 10.78
N TYR A 110 7.33 9.98 10.51
CA TYR A 110 8.02 9.86 9.23
C TYR A 110 7.05 9.53 8.08
N ARG A 111 6.12 8.61 8.30
CA ARG A 111 5.08 8.26 7.33
C ARG A 111 4.22 9.47 6.97
N ARG A 112 3.79 10.22 7.97
CA ARG A 112 3.02 11.44 7.78
C ARG A 112 3.80 12.48 7.00
N ALA A 113 5.02 12.79 7.41
CA ALA A 113 5.89 13.75 6.73
C ALA A 113 6.17 13.36 5.28
N TYR A 114 6.38 12.05 5.01
CA TYR A 114 6.57 11.53 3.66
C TYR A 114 5.33 11.75 2.78
N ALA A 115 4.14 11.41 3.28
CA ALA A 115 2.90 11.59 2.55
C ALA A 115 2.58 13.08 2.30
N GLU A 116 2.69 13.92 3.34
CA GLU A 116 2.48 15.38 3.23
C GLU A 116 3.43 15.98 2.20
N ARG A 117 4.72 15.65 2.28
CA ARG A 117 5.70 16.15 1.33
C ARG A 117 5.47 15.70 -0.10
N TYR A 118 5.03 14.45 -0.28
CA TYR A 118 4.67 13.97 -1.61
C TYR A 118 3.48 14.76 -2.18
N LEU A 119 2.44 14.96 -1.39
CA LEU A 119 1.21 15.65 -1.81
C LEU A 119 1.42 17.16 -2.04
N GLU A 120 2.41 17.78 -1.40
CA GLU A 120 2.85 19.14 -1.75
C GLU A 120 3.48 19.24 -3.15
N LEU A 121 4.15 18.19 -3.60
CA LEU A 121 4.91 18.15 -4.85
C LEU A 121 4.10 17.58 -6.02
N ARG A 122 3.06 16.83 -5.74
CA ARG A 122 2.27 16.07 -6.73
C ARG A 122 0.78 16.17 -6.41
N PRO A 123 -0.10 16.16 -7.44
CA PRO A 123 -1.53 16.17 -7.20
C PRO A 123 -2.01 14.92 -6.48
N GLY A 124 -2.99 15.09 -5.62
CA GLY A 124 -3.62 14.07 -4.81
C GLY A 124 -4.04 14.59 -3.44
N THR A 125 -4.77 13.78 -2.71
CA THR A 125 -5.21 14.06 -1.35
C THR A 125 -4.83 12.92 -0.40
N MET A 126 -4.82 13.20 0.89
CA MET A 126 -4.59 12.17 1.92
C MET A 126 -5.67 11.09 1.89
N GLU A 127 -6.91 11.47 1.59
CA GLU A 127 -8.04 10.55 1.46
C GLU A 127 -7.85 9.58 0.28
N GLU A 128 -7.48 10.10 -0.89
CA GLU A 128 -7.14 9.28 -2.06
C GLU A 128 -5.97 8.33 -1.77
N LEU A 129 -4.95 8.80 -1.06
CA LEU A 129 -3.82 7.98 -0.66
C LEU A 129 -4.23 6.85 0.31
N GLN A 130 -5.07 7.17 1.30
CA GLN A 130 -5.57 6.20 2.27
C GLN A 130 -6.47 5.13 1.63
N ALA A 131 -7.21 5.48 0.58
CA ALA A 131 -8.08 4.55 -0.12
C ALA A 131 -7.31 3.34 -0.71
N TRP A 132 -6.02 3.50 -1.00
CA TRP A 132 -5.15 2.41 -1.46
C TRP A 132 -4.74 1.43 -0.36
N THR A 133 -4.88 1.78 0.92
CA THR A 133 -4.36 0.96 2.03
C THR A 133 -4.95 -0.44 2.06
N PHE A 134 -6.26 -0.56 1.90
CA PHE A 134 -6.96 -1.85 1.99
C PHE A 134 -6.56 -2.83 0.88
N PRO A 135 -6.68 -2.51 -0.42
CA PRO A 135 -6.30 -3.44 -1.47
C PRO A 135 -4.80 -3.75 -1.48
N LEU A 136 -3.93 -2.79 -1.10
CA LEU A 136 -2.49 -3.04 -0.99
C LEU A 136 -2.14 -3.96 0.17
N ALA A 137 -2.76 -3.81 1.34
CA ALA A 137 -2.57 -4.71 2.47
C ALA A 137 -3.04 -6.13 2.13
N ALA A 138 -4.20 -6.25 1.48
CA ALA A 138 -4.71 -7.54 1.01
C ALA A 138 -3.77 -8.19 -0.03
N ALA A 139 -3.22 -7.43 -0.96
CA ALA A 139 -2.22 -7.93 -1.92
C ALA A 139 -0.93 -8.37 -1.22
N ARG A 140 -0.46 -7.61 -0.22
CA ARG A 140 0.77 -7.91 0.54
C ARG A 140 0.66 -9.20 1.36
N VAL A 141 -0.52 -9.55 1.88
CA VAL A 141 -0.74 -10.83 2.58
C VAL A 141 -0.32 -12.03 1.72
N ALA A 142 -0.47 -11.96 0.40
CA ALA A 142 -0.09 -13.03 -0.52
C ALA A 142 1.43 -13.26 -0.64
N GLU A 143 2.24 -12.30 -0.23
CA GLU A 143 3.70 -12.43 -0.23
C GLU A 143 4.21 -13.38 0.88
N ASN A 144 3.34 -13.74 1.81
CA ASN A 144 3.57 -14.78 2.83
C ASN A 144 4.77 -14.52 3.76
N ILE A 145 5.03 -13.25 4.07
CA ILE A 145 6.09 -12.84 5.00
C ILE A 145 5.58 -13.05 6.41
N SER A 146 6.04 -14.11 7.07
CA SER A 146 5.53 -14.57 8.38
C SER A 146 5.54 -13.46 9.44
N GLU A 147 6.56 -12.61 9.42
CA GLU A 147 6.75 -11.52 10.38
C GLU A 147 5.74 -10.39 10.22
N GLU A 148 5.16 -10.25 9.04
CA GLU A 148 4.21 -9.18 8.71
C GLU A 148 2.75 -9.62 8.78
N GLN A 149 2.47 -10.93 8.76
CA GLN A 149 1.12 -11.46 8.58
C GLN A 149 0.11 -10.96 9.59
N GLU A 150 0.43 -11.01 10.88
CA GLU A 150 -0.48 -10.55 11.95
C GLU A 150 -0.82 -9.06 11.79
N ALA A 151 0.19 -8.24 11.56
CA ALA A 151 0.01 -6.80 11.38
C ALA A 151 -0.77 -6.47 10.10
N LEU A 152 -0.50 -7.19 9.00
CA LEU A 152 -1.24 -7.03 7.74
C LEU A 152 -2.70 -7.43 7.88
N LEU A 153 -2.98 -8.56 8.53
CA LEU A 153 -4.35 -9.00 8.76
C LEU A 153 -5.12 -8.03 9.66
N ALA A 154 -4.46 -7.41 10.65
CA ALA A 154 -5.06 -6.34 11.45
C ALA A 154 -5.38 -5.10 10.60
N VAL A 155 -4.49 -4.70 9.69
CA VAL A 155 -4.75 -3.60 8.74
C VAL A 155 -5.92 -3.93 7.83
N VAL A 156 -5.96 -5.13 7.27
CA VAL A 156 -7.05 -5.60 6.42
C VAL A 156 -8.39 -5.59 7.18
N ALA A 157 -8.41 -6.09 8.41
CA ALA A 157 -9.62 -6.13 9.23
C ALA A 157 -10.15 -4.73 9.58
N ALA A 158 -9.24 -3.79 9.92
CA ALA A 158 -9.59 -2.41 10.27
C ALA A 158 -10.09 -1.60 9.06
N ALA A 159 -9.61 -1.94 7.85
CA ALA A 159 -9.94 -1.23 6.62
C ALA A 159 -11.11 -1.86 5.83
N LEU A 160 -11.64 -3.01 6.30
CA LEU A 160 -12.85 -3.58 5.72
C LEU A 160 -13.98 -2.55 5.79
N PRO A 161 -14.61 -2.20 4.66
CA PRO A 161 -15.76 -1.31 4.69
C PRO A 161 -16.82 -1.95 5.58
N SER A 162 -17.21 -1.23 6.64
CA SER A 162 -18.34 -1.64 7.48
C SER A 162 -19.52 -1.85 6.53
N LYS A 163 -20.22 -3.00 6.65
CA LYS A 163 -21.48 -3.21 5.93
C LYS A 163 -22.39 -2.05 6.30
N SER A 164 -22.36 -0.98 5.51
CA SER A 164 -23.38 0.07 5.61
C SER A 164 -24.72 -0.61 5.40
N ALA A 165 -25.60 -0.41 6.37
CA ALA A 165 -26.95 -0.90 6.41
C ALA A 165 -27.54 -1.02 5.01
N SER A 166 -27.91 -2.24 4.64
CA SER A 166 -28.83 -2.51 3.54
C SER A 166 -29.96 -1.50 3.66
N ARG A 167 -30.03 -0.56 2.71
CA ARG A 167 -31.19 0.31 2.54
C ARG A 167 -32.39 -0.61 2.45
N SER A 168 -33.14 -0.65 3.53
CA SER A 168 -34.51 -1.13 3.51
C SER A 168 -35.26 -0.25 2.53
N LEU A 169 -35.60 -0.78 1.38
CA LEU A 169 -36.60 -0.19 0.49
C LEU A 169 -37.87 0.01 1.31
N PRO A 170 -38.48 1.20 1.30
CA PRO A 170 -39.80 1.38 1.90
C PRO A 170 -40.80 0.48 1.17
N PRO A 171 -41.78 -0.07 1.88
CA PRO A 171 -42.86 -0.82 1.24
C PRO A 171 -43.56 0.07 0.22
N GLN A 172 -43.78 -0.44 -0.98
CA GLN A 172 -44.61 0.18 -1.97
C GLN A 172 -46.06 -0.16 -1.58
N ASP A 173 -46.79 0.84 -1.21
CA ASP A 173 -48.28 0.81 -1.13
C ASP A 173 -48.89 0.89 -2.54
#